data_93b9af8d6cb11748d17599be10bac66e
#
_entry.id   93b9af8d6cb11748d17599be10bac66e
#
_cell.length_a   1.000
_cell.length_b   1.000
_cell.length_c   1.000
_cell.angle_alpha   90.00
_cell.angle_beta   90.00
_cell.angle_gamma   90.00
#
_symmetry.space_group_name_H-M   'P 1'
#
loop_
_entity.id
_entity.type
_entity.pdbx_description
1 polymer ?
#
loop_
_entity_poly.entity_id
_entity_poly.type
_entity_poly.pdbx_seq_one_letter_code
_entity_poly.pdbx_strand_id
1 'polypeptide(L)'
;MTTTRDIVTAYYAAFNAGDTGAMLALVADDVRHDVNQGEPRHGKALFAEFNAHMTHCYREQLTDMVIFAEGQRAAAEFIVNGTYLATDEGLPEANGQTYRLPGGAFLSVNDAGLIDRVTTYYNLQDWLRQVGA
;
A
#
# COMPACT_ATOMS: atom_id res chain seq x y z
N MET A 1 14.69 17.61 -11.68
CA MET A 1 14.18 17.79 -10.31
C MET A 1 13.12 16.74 -10.02
N THR A 2 13.24 16.03 -8.90
CA THR A 2 12.28 14.99 -8.53
C THR A 2 11.02 15.61 -7.92
N THR A 3 9.88 15.35 -8.51
CA THR A 3 8.59 15.89 -8.06
C THR A 3 7.89 14.92 -7.10
N THR A 4 6.87 15.40 -6.40
CA THR A 4 6.00 14.53 -5.59
C THR A 4 5.43 13.39 -6.43
N ARG A 5 4.98 13.68 -7.64
CA ARG A 5 4.48 12.65 -8.57
C ARG A 5 5.54 11.60 -8.87
N ASP A 6 6.79 12.02 -9.12
CA ASP A 6 7.90 11.09 -9.43
C ASP A 6 8.18 10.16 -8.25
N ILE A 7 8.17 10.70 -7.03
CA ILE A 7 8.44 9.94 -5.81
C ILE A 7 7.34 8.90 -5.60
N VAL A 8 6.08 9.29 -5.71
CA VAL A 8 4.94 8.37 -5.53
C VAL A 8 4.90 7.33 -6.65
N THR A 9 5.23 7.71 -7.88
CA THR A 9 5.34 6.77 -9.02
C THR A 9 6.41 5.71 -8.74
N ALA A 10 7.59 6.14 -8.26
CA ALA A 10 8.68 5.23 -7.93
C ALA A 10 8.29 4.27 -6.78
N TYR A 11 7.57 4.78 -5.79
CA TYR A 11 7.09 3.99 -4.66
C TYR A 11 6.19 2.83 -5.13
N TYR A 12 5.20 3.11 -5.96
CA TYR A 12 4.30 2.08 -6.47
C TYR A 12 4.96 1.15 -7.49
N ALA A 13 5.93 1.64 -8.25
CA ALA A 13 6.74 0.78 -9.11
C ALA A 13 7.55 -0.23 -8.30
N ALA A 14 8.14 0.20 -7.18
CA ALA A 14 8.85 -0.68 -6.26
C ALA A 14 7.90 -1.70 -5.61
N PHE A 15 6.71 -1.27 -5.23
CA PHE A 15 5.66 -2.15 -4.71
C PHE A 15 5.36 -3.27 -5.72
N ASN A 16 5.07 -2.92 -6.95
CA ASN A 16 4.72 -3.90 -8.00
C ASN A 16 5.89 -4.82 -8.36
N ALA A 17 7.12 -4.34 -8.23
CA ALA A 17 8.31 -5.14 -8.49
C ALA A 17 8.65 -6.09 -7.33
N GLY A 18 7.98 -5.95 -6.19
CA GLY A 18 8.32 -6.71 -4.98
C GLY A 18 9.65 -6.26 -4.37
N ASP A 19 10.12 -5.06 -4.71
CA ASP A 19 11.38 -4.50 -4.22
C ASP A 19 11.14 -3.70 -2.94
N THR A 20 11.05 -4.42 -1.83
CA THR A 20 10.79 -3.84 -0.51
C THR A 20 11.88 -2.84 -0.11
N GLY A 21 13.14 -3.12 -0.41
CA GLY A 21 14.25 -2.21 -0.09
C GLY A 21 14.11 -0.87 -0.78
N ALA A 22 13.81 -0.87 -2.09
CA ALA A 22 13.59 0.36 -2.85
C ALA A 22 12.36 1.12 -2.34
N MET A 23 11.30 0.41 -1.98
CA MET A 23 10.08 1.00 -1.44
C MET A 23 10.34 1.70 -0.11
N LEU A 24 11.03 1.03 0.82
CA LEU A 24 11.37 1.60 2.13
C LEU A 24 12.33 2.77 2.04
N ALA A 25 13.22 2.78 1.05
CA ALA A 25 14.15 3.89 0.83
C ALA A 25 13.45 5.20 0.48
N LEU A 26 12.20 5.14 -0.01
CA LEU A 26 11.40 6.31 -0.36
C LEU A 26 10.54 6.83 0.80
N VAL A 27 10.54 6.14 1.94
CA VAL A 27 9.66 6.40 3.06
C VAL A 27 10.44 7.06 4.21
N ALA A 28 9.84 8.08 4.82
CA ALA A 28 10.44 8.80 5.95
C ALA A 28 10.43 7.95 7.22
N ASP A 29 11.39 8.23 8.12
CA ASP A 29 11.50 7.51 9.40
C ASP A 29 10.25 7.69 10.28
N ASP A 30 9.56 8.83 10.16
CA ASP A 30 8.37 9.17 10.93
C ASP A 30 7.06 8.96 10.16
N VAL A 31 7.05 8.11 9.15
CA VAL A 31 5.88 7.89 8.30
C VAL A 31 4.64 7.51 9.12
N ARG A 32 3.50 8.07 8.73
CA ARG A 32 2.18 7.65 9.20
C ARG A 32 1.56 6.73 8.14
N HIS A 33 1.17 5.54 8.54
CA HIS A 33 0.53 4.57 7.65
C HIS A 33 -0.79 4.09 8.25
N ASP A 34 -1.87 4.17 7.49
CA ASP A 34 -3.17 3.66 7.92
C ASP A 34 -3.99 3.15 6.74
N VAL A 35 -4.87 2.20 7.03
CA VAL A 35 -5.70 1.51 6.05
C VAL A 35 -7.13 1.53 6.53
N ASN A 36 -8.05 1.99 5.67
CA ASN A 36 -9.50 1.97 5.92
C ASN A 36 -9.90 2.58 7.27
N GLN A 37 -9.26 3.70 7.64
CA GLN A 37 -9.54 4.39 8.91
C GLN A 37 -9.23 3.55 10.15
N GLY A 38 -8.39 2.54 10.01
CA GLY A 38 -7.89 1.77 11.14
C GLY A 38 -6.86 2.54 11.96
N GLU A 39 -6.35 1.90 12.98
CA GLU A 39 -5.36 2.50 13.86
C GLU A 39 -4.11 2.89 13.09
N PRO A 40 -3.68 4.17 13.12
CA PRO A 40 -2.47 4.57 12.42
C PRO A 40 -1.22 3.89 12.98
N ARG A 41 -0.32 3.51 12.09
CA ARG A 41 1.02 3.05 12.44
C ARG A 41 1.97 4.21 12.26
N HIS A 42 2.76 4.51 13.27
CA HIS A 42 3.74 5.59 13.24
C HIS A 42 5.15 5.01 13.22
N GLY A 43 5.93 5.45 12.23
CA GLY A 43 7.32 5.08 12.12
C GLY A 43 7.58 4.01 11.07
N LYS A 44 8.78 4.09 10.47
CA LYS A 44 9.20 3.20 9.39
C LYS A 44 9.29 1.74 9.82
N ALA A 45 9.64 1.48 11.08
CA ALA A 45 9.73 0.11 11.60
C ALA A 45 8.38 -0.60 11.55
N LEU A 46 7.30 0.06 11.98
CA LEU A 46 5.94 -0.52 11.92
C LEU A 46 5.45 -0.64 10.48
N PHE A 47 5.81 0.31 9.62
CA PHE A 47 5.50 0.25 8.20
C PHE A 47 6.15 -0.98 7.54
N ALA A 48 7.44 -1.21 7.83
CA ALA A 48 8.19 -2.35 7.30
C ALA A 48 7.62 -3.68 7.81
N GLU A 49 7.22 -3.74 9.07
CA GLU A 49 6.61 -4.90 9.70
C GLU A 49 5.27 -5.25 9.05
N PHE A 50 4.43 -4.24 8.82
CA PHE A 50 3.17 -4.41 8.11
C PHE A 50 3.41 -4.92 6.68
N ASN A 51 4.38 -4.34 5.97
CA ASN A 51 4.70 -4.75 4.61
C ASN A 51 5.19 -6.21 4.55
N ALA A 52 6.00 -6.62 5.51
CA ALA A 52 6.48 -8.00 5.60
C ALA A 52 5.32 -8.98 5.84
N HIS A 53 4.39 -8.62 6.72
CA HIS A 53 3.19 -9.41 6.97
C HIS A 53 2.33 -9.55 5.71
N MET A 54 2.09 -8.44 5.02
CA MET A 54 1.30 -8.45 3.78
C MET A 54 1.96 -9.27 2.69
N THR A 55 3.27 -9.16 2.53
CA THR A 55 4.02 -9.92 1.53
C THR A 55 4.00 -11.43 1.83
N HIS A 56 3.99 -11.80 3.10
CA HIS A 56 3.90 -13.18 3.51
C HIS A 56 2.52 -13.79 3.20
N CYS A 57 1.46 -13.07 3.51
CA CYS A 57 0.08 -13.58 3.39
C CYS A 57 -0.53 -13.37 2.01
N TYR A 58 -0.08 -12.38 1.26
CA TYR A 58 -0.71 -11.97 0.01
C TYR A 58 0.31 -11.64 -1.05
N ARG A 59 -0.08 -11.85 -2.32
CA ARG A 59 0.66 -11.33 -3.47
C ARG A 59 -0.25 -10.38 -4.20
N GLU A 60 0.16 -9.12 -4.33
CA GLU A 60 -0.66 -8.07 -4.92
C GLU A 60 0.06 -7.34 -6.03
N GLN A 61 -0.66 -7.07 -7.11
CA GLN A 61 -0.23 -6.21 -8.20
C GLN A 61 -1.26 -5.10 -8.36
N LEU A 62 -0.78 -3.86 -8.48
CA LEU A 62 -1.62 -2.70 -8.69
C LEU A 62 -1.62 -2.34 -10.16
N THR A 63 -2.81 -2.26 -10.77
CA THR A 63 -2.98 -1.94 -12.19
C THR A 63 -3.86 -0.71 -12.35
N ASP A 64 -3.94 -0.20 -13.57
CA ASP A 64 -4.79 0.97 -13.89
C ASP A 64 -4.46 2.17 -13.01
N MET A 65 -3.17 2.36 -12.73
CA MET A 65 -2.66 3.36 -11.80
C MET A 65 -2.77 4.76 -12.40
N VAL A 66 -3.42 5.67 -11.66
CA VAL A 66 -3.43 7.09 -11.95
C VAL A 66 -2.96 7.84 -10.71
N ILE A 67 -1.97 8.70 -10.87
CA ILE A 67 -1.41 9.49 -9.77
C ILE A 67 -1.69 10.95 -10.03
N PHE A 68 -2.30 11.60 -9.05
CA PHE A 68 -2.55 13.03 -9.01
C PHE A 68 -1.63 13.65 -7.98
N ALA A 69 -1.03 14.78 -8.30
CA ALA A 69 -0.15 15.48 -7.35
C ALA A 69 -0.39 16.98 -7.38
N GLU A 70 -0.37 17.57 -6.20
CA GLU A 70 -0.46 19.01 -6.00
C GLU A 70 0.46 19.38 -4.82
N GLY A 71 1.51 20.14 -5.10
CA GLY A 71 2.52 20.45 -4.09
C GLY A 71 3.14 19.17 -3.51
N GLN A 72 3.12 19.06 -2.20
CA GLN A 72 3.67 17.90 -1.48
C GLN A 72 2.62 16.82 -1.20
N ARG A 73 1.45 16.91 -1.80
CA ARG A 73 0.36 15.96 -1.63
C ARG A 73 0.10 15.19 -2.91
N ALA A 74 -0.30 13.93 -2.77
CA ALA A 74 -0.68 13.10 -3.91
C ALA A 74 -1.85 12.19 -3.56
N ALA A 75 -2.53 11.76 -4.61
CA ALA A 75 -3.53 10.70 -4.55
C ALA A 75 -3.24 9.70 -5.66
N ALA A 76 -3.48 8.44 -5.37
CA ALA A 76 -3.34 7.37 -6.34
C ALA A 76 -4.64 6.58 -6.44
N GLU A 77 -5.06 6.28 -7.66
CA GLU A 77 -6.19 5.41 -7.94
C GLU A 77 -5.66 4.17 -8.62
N PHE A 78 -6.14 3.00 -8.25
CA PHE A 78 -5.64 1.74 -8.81
C PHE A 78 -6.64 0.60 -8.62
N ILE A 79 -6.35 -0.51 -9.29
CA ILE A 79 -7.02 -1.79 -9.05
C ILE A 79 -6.01 -2.71 -8.37
N VAL A 80 -6.41 -3.28 -7.23
CA VAL A 80 -5.61 -4.28 -6.53
C VAL A 80 -5.98 -5.65 -7.08
N ASN A 81 -5.00 -6.37 -7.62
CA ASN A 81 -5.16 -7.76 -8.07
C ASN A 81 -4.34 -8.63 -7.12
N GLY A 82 -5.01 -9.41 -6.30
CA GLY A 82 -4.36 -10.14 -5.23
C GLY A 82 -4.64 -11.63 -5.21
N THR A 83 -3.74 -12.35 -4.54
CA THR A 83 -3.87 -13.77 -4.23
C THR A 83 -3.57 -13.98 -2.75
N TYR A 84 -4.45 -14.68 -2.06
CA TYR A 84 -4.31 -15.02 -0.66
C TYR A 84 -3.44 -16.28 -0.55
N LEU A 85 -2.20 -16.13 -0.03
CA LEU A 85 -1.16 -17.17 -0.07
C LEU A 85 -1.03 -17.95 1.23
N ALA A 86 -1.04 -17.27 2.36
CA ALA A 86 -0.86 -17.86 3.68
C ALA A 86 -1.94 -17.32 4.62
N THR A 87 -2.46 -18.19 5.47
CA THR A 87 -3.57 -17.86 6.37
C THR A 87 -3.22 -16.69 7.27
N ASP A 88 -4.07 -15.66 7.22
CA ASP A 88 -3.97 -14.48 8.05
C ASP A 88 -4.98 -14.59 9.20
N GLU A 89 -4.59 -14.07 10.37
CA GLU A 89 -5.40 -14.15 11.59
C GLU A 89 -6.76 -13.49 11.38
N GLY A 90 -7.81 -14.17 11.82
CA GLY A 90 -9.18 -13.66 11.70
C GLY A 90 -9.84 -13.87 10.36
N LEU A 91 -9.16 -14.50 9.41
CA LEU A 91 -9.67 -14.80 8.07
C LEU A 91 -9.82 -16.31 7.86
N PRO A 92 -10.57 -16.72 6.83
CA PRO A 92 -10.61 -18.12 6.42
C PRO A 92 -9.23 -18.65 6.06
N GLU A 93 -9.07 -19.96 6.03
CA GLU A 93 -7.83 -20.59 5.60
C GLU A 93 -7.48 -20.18 4.17
N ALA A 94 -6.21 -19.85 3.94
CA ALA A 94 -5.73 -19.50 2.61
C ALA A 94 -5.63 -20.73 1.73
N ASN A 95 -6.21 -20.66 0.53
CA ASN A 95 -6.16 -21.72 -0.46
C ASN A 95 -5.97 -21.18 -1.89
N GLY A 96 -5.35 -19.99 -2.01
CA GLY A 96 -5.11 -19.38 -3.30
C GLY A 96 -6.27 -18.53 -3.80
N GLN A 97 -7.20 -18.13 -2.94
CA GLN A 97 -8.30 -17.24 -3.32
C GLN A 97 -7.74 -15.97 -3.98
N THR A 98 -8.34 -15.58 -5.08
CA THR A 98 -7.99 -14.35 -5.76
C THR A 98 -9.01 -13.26 -5.47
N TYR A 99 -8.55 -12.01 -5.54
CA TYR A 99 -9.45 -10.87 -5.39
C TYR A 99 -9.03 -9.73 -6.30
N ARG A 100 -9.99 -8.89 -6.63
CA ARG A 100 -9.79 -7.73 -7.47
C ARG A 100 -10.63 -6.59 -6.90
N LEU A 101 -9.96 -5.49 -6.50
CA LEU A 101 -10.60 -4.38 -5.78
C LEU A 101 -10.16 -3.04 -6.36
N PRO A 102 -11.10 -2.11 -6.60
CA PRO A 102 -10.72 -0.71 -6.73
C PRO A 102 -10.16 -0.22 -5.39
N GLY A 103 -9.12 0.58 -5.45
CA GLY A 103 -8.52 1.17 -4.26
C GLY A 103 -7.95 2.54 -4.56
N GLY A 104 -7.60 3.23 -3.52
CA GLY A 104 -6.97 4.54 -3.63
C GLY A 104 -6.19 4.87 -2.37
N ALA A 105 -5.25 5.79 -2.51
CA ALA A 105 -4.43 6.21 -1.40
C ALA A 105 -4.18 7.71 -1.46
N PHE A 106 -4.03 8.30 -0.27
CA PHE A 106 -3.60 9.69 -0.11
C PHE A 106 -2.21 9.68 0.51
N LEU A 107 -1.29 10.44 -0.09
CA LEU A 107 0.11 10.46 0.31
C LEU A 107 0.57 11.89 0.54
N SER A 108 1.59 12.05 1.37
CA SER A 108 2.33 13.29 1.48
C SER A 108 3.83 13.01 1.42
N VAL A 109 4.58 14.01 0.94
CA VAL A 109 6.04 13.96 0.81
C VAL A 109 6.59 15.13 1.61
N ASN A 110 7.59 14.88 2.45
CA ASN A 110 8.21 15.91 3.27
C ASN A 110 9.24 16.72 2.49
N ASP A 111 9.84 17.72 3.14
CA ASP A 111 10.83 18.61 2.50
C ASP A 111 12.11 17.87 2.10
N ALA A 112 12.39 16.71 2.68
CA ALA A 112 13.53 15.89 2.30
C ALA A 112 13.24 14.98 1.08
N GLY A 113 12.03 15.04 0.53
CA GLY A 113 11.64 14.21 -0.61
C GLY A 113 11.26 12.77 -0.23
N LEU A 114 10.87 12.54 1.01
CA LEU A 114 10.47 11.23 1.50
C LEU A 114 8.98 11.19 1.80
N ILE A 115 8.35 10.04 1.58
CA ILE A 115 6.92 9.85 1.85
C ILE A 115 6.72 9.74 3.35
N ASP A 116 5.97 10.67 3.94
CA ASP A 116 5.70 10.70 5.37
C ASP A 116 4.25 10.37 5.74
N ARG A 117 3.41 10.09 4.74
CA ARG A 117 2.04 9.60 4.96
C ARG A 117 1.62 8.70 3.81
N VAL A 118 1.04 7.55 4.15
CA VAL A 118 0.33 6.67 3.23
C VAL A 118 -0.98 6.27 3.89
N THR A 119 -2.10 6.73 3.34
CA THR A 119 -3.45 6.43 3.82
C THR A 119 -4.21 5.75 2.69
N THR A 120 -4.54 4.47 2.85
CA THR A 120 -5.13 3.65 1.80
C THR A 120 -6.58 3.33 2.12
N TYR A 121 -7.43 3.38 1.10
CA TYR A 121 -8.84 3.02 1.19
C TYR A 121 -9.19 1.98 0.14
N TYR A 122 -9.95 0.98 0.55
CA TYR A 122 -10.61 0.03 -0.33
C TYR A 122 -11.87 -0.49 0.37
N ASN A 123 -12.74 -1.16 -0.38
CA ASN A 123 -13.97 -1.71 0.19
C ASN A 123 -13.66 -2.99 0.97
N LEU A 124 -13.54 -2.87 2.30
CA LEU A 124 -13.20 -3.99 3.17
C LEU A 124 -14.24 -5.10 3.09
N GLN A 125 -15.52 -4.79 3.01
CA GLN A 125 -16.59 -5.78 2.93
C GLN A 125 -16.48 -6.61 1.65
N ASP A 126 -16.16 -5.96 0.54
CA ASP A 126 -15.98 -6.63 -0.74
C ASP A 126 -14.76 -7.55 -0.72
N TRP A 127 -13.64 -7.08 -0.15
CA TRP A 127 -12.44 -7.89 0.01
C TRP A 127 -12.71 -9.15 0.85
N LEU A 128 -13.36 -8.97 2.00
CA LEU A 128 -13.69 -10.10 2.89
C LEU A 128 -14.54 -11.13 2.15
N ARG A 129 -15.54 -10.68 1.40
CA ARG A 129 -16.39 -11.58 0.61
C ARG A 129 -15.57 -12.37 -0.42
N GLN A 130 -14.64 -11.71 -1.10
CA GLN A 130 -13.82 -12.35 -2.14
C GLN A 130 -12.85 -13.39 -1.58
N VAL A 131 -12.36 -13.23 -0.36
CA VAL A 131 -11.50 -14.23 0.29
C VAL A 131 -12.29 -15.30 1.04
N GLY A 132 -13.62 -15.20 1.05
CA GLY A 132 -14.50 -16.23 1.61
C GLY A 132 -14.91 -15.98 3.07
N ALA A 133 -14.74 -14.74 3.54
CA ALA A 133 -15.14 -14.39 4.91
C ALA A 133 -16.61 -13.94 4.98
#